data_8cb5007c64944a138150bb1b4f43cb9c
#
_entry.id   8cb5007c64944a138150bb1b4f43cb9c
#
_cell.length_a   1.000
_cell.length_b   1.000
_cell.length_c   1.000
_cell.angle_alpha   90.00
_cell.angle_beta   90.00
_cell.angle_gamma   90.00
#
_symmetry.space_group_name_H-M   'P 1'
#
loop_
_entity.id
_entity.type
_entity.pdbx_description
1 polymer ?
#
loop_
_entity_poly.entity_id
_entity_poly.type
_entity_poly.pdbx_seq_one_letter_code
_entity_poly.pdbx_strand_id
1 'polypeptide(L)'
;VPAKDVFVITNVEQRAAVLEVCPELDPAKVIGEPVGRDTAAAVGLATILVNRENPNASFAMLPADAVIHNAEGLRSTLETAFAAAEANPVLATVGITAAFPATGYGYIQQADALGEFAGRAVFNVKRFVEKPDLATAQSYLDSGDYFWNAGMFVWSVASITAELAKNTPSLWSALQAIDSGLAAGTAIDPLLEAHYPSLEKISVDYAIIEKAENVVMVESGFDWDDVGEWPAVERHYPADESGNVVRGSAHIQDSSNNIVFSRDDDHLIALLGVQ
;
A
#
# COMPACT_ATOMS: atom_id res chain seq x y z
N VAL A 1 2.91 5.44 16.23
CA VAL A 1 2.25 4.17 16.65
C VAL A 1 3.33 3.32 17.32
N PRO A 2 3.10 2.76 18.52
CA PRO A 2 4.03 1.83 19.16
C PRO A 2 4.16 0.53 18.35
N ALA A 3 5.35 -0.10 18.37
CA ALA A 3 5.60 -1.35 17.63
C ALA A 3 4.63 -2.48 18.01
N LYS A 4 4.17 -2.52 19.27
CA LYS A 4 3.16 -3.48 19.73
C LYS A 4 1.78 -3.37 19.03
N ASP A 5 1.49 -2.23 18.39
CA ASP A 5 0.23 -1.96 17.69
C ASP A 5 0.40 -2.08 16.15
N VAL A 6 1.53 -2.64 15.70
CA VAL A 6 1.84 -2.86 14.29
C VAL A 6 1.70 -4.34 13.95
N PHE A 7 0.89 -4.65 12.93
CA PHE A 7 0.87 -5.94 12.27
C PHE A 7 1.61 -5.83 10.93
N VAL A 8 2.35 -6.87 10.58
CA VAL A 8 2.92 -7.04 9.24
C VAL A 8 2.33 -8.29 8.61
N ILE A 9 1.69 -8.13 7.45
CA ILE A 9 1.20 -9.24 6.64
C ILE A 9 2.11 -9.35 5.43
N THR A 10 2.76 -10.49 5.28
CA THR A 10 3.73 -10.76 4.23
C THR A 10 3.62 -12.23 3.81
N ASN A 11 4.40 -12.69 2.83
CA ASN A 11 4.45 -14.12 2.55
C ASN A 11 5.28 -14.88 3.61
N VAL A 12 5.01 -16.17 3.77
CA VAL A 12 5.69 -17.01 4.77
C VAL A 12 7.21 -17.02 4.61
N GLU A 13 7.72 -16.91 3.38
CA GLU A 13 9.15 -16.94 3.07
C GLU A 13 9.88 -15.68 3.55
N GLN A 14 9.20 -14.54 3.56
CA GLN A 14 9.79 -13.25 3.97
C GLN A 14 9.65 -12.96 5.48
N ARG A 15 8.82 -13.73 6.20
CA ARG A 15 8.56 -13.50 7.62
C ARG A 15 9.84 -13.39 8.47
N ALA A 16 10.81 -14.27 8.23
CA ALA A 16 12.08 -14.26 8.96
C ALA A 16 12.91 -13.00 8.66
N ALA A 17 12.96 -12.58 7.40
CA ALA A 17 13.67 -11.37 6.98
C ALA A 17 13.05 -10.10 7.56
N VAL A 18 11.72 -10.04 7.67
CA VAL A 18 11.02 -8.91 8.33
C VAL A 18 11.44 -8.81 9.80
N LEU A 19 11.47 -9.92 10.53
CA LEU A 19 11.87 -9.95 11.94
C LEU A 19 13.36 -9.65 12.16
N GLU A 20 14.21 -9.95 11.18
CA GLU A 20 15.63 -9.59 11.20
C GLU A 20 15.83 -8.09 11.03
N VAL A 21 15.09 -7.47 10.12
CA VAL A 21 15.19 -6.02 9.82
C VAL A 21 14.47 -5.15 10.85
N CYS A 22 13.36 -5.65 11.42
CA CYS A 22 12.53 -4.95 12.38
C CYS A 22 12.42 -5.75 13.69
N PRO A 23 13.52 -5.87 14.46
CA PRO A 23 13.55 -6.72 15.68
C PRO A 23 12.67 -6.21 16.83
N GLU A 24 12.16 -4.97 16.73
CA GLU A 24 11.22 -4.37 17.68
C GLU A 24 9.77 -4.89 17.52
N LEU A 25 9.44 -5.57 16.42
CA LEU A 25 8.12 -6.11 16.17
C LEU A 25 7.88 -7.38 17.00
N ASP A 26 6.64 -7.53 17.46
CA ASP A 26 6.21 -8.79 18.07
C ASP A 26 6.13 -9.89 16.97
N PRO A 27 6.90 -10.99 17.10
CA PRO A 27 6.85 -12.09 16.13
C PRO A 27 5.43 -12.67 15.92
N ALA A 28 4.55 -12.58 16.92
CA ALA A 28 3.15 -13.00 16.81
C ALA A 28 2.31 -12.07 15.91
N LYS A 29 2.79 -10.86 15.62
CA LYS A 29 2.14 -9.87 14.75
C LYS A 29 2.74 -9.81 13.34
N VAL A 30 3.77 -10.60 13.05
CA VAL A 30 4.30 -10.78 11.70
C VAL A 30 3.68 -12.06 11.11
N ILE A 31 2.68 -11.87 10.27
CA ILE A 31 1.82 -12.95 9.75
C ILE A 31 2.31 -13.34 8.34
N GLY A 32 2.57 -14.64 8.14
CA GLY A 32 3.00 -15.18 6.85
C GLY A 32 1.81 -15.75 6.07
N GLU A 33 1.47 -15.14 4.94
CA GLU A 33 0.52 -15.72 3.99
C GLU A 33 1.13 -16.97 3.32
N PRO A 34 0.46 -18.13 3.34
CA PRO A 34 1.00 -19.36 2.72
C PRO A 34 1.04 -19.26 1.18
N VAL A 35 0.23 -18.39 0.60
CA VAL A 35 0.15 -18.10 -0.83
C VAL A 35 -0.38 -16.69 -1.03
N GLY A 36 0.19 -15.91 -1.95
CA GLY A 36 -0.29 -14.56 -2.24
C GLY A 36 -1.71 -14.58 -2.84
N ARG A 37 -2.63 -13.86 -2.20
CA ARG A 37 -4.04 -13.68 -2.63
C ARG A 37 -4.40 -12.23 -2.92
N ASP A 38 -3.37 -11.40 -3.16
CA ASP A 38 -3.51 -9.98 -3.41
C ASP A 38 -4.07 -9.21 -2.19
N THR A 39 -4.28 -7.90 -2.31
CA THR A 39 -4.45 -7.01 -1.17
C THR A 39 -5.81 -7.13 -0.46
N ALA A 40 -6.89 -7.60 -1.13
CA ALA A 40 -8.19 -7.77 -0.47
C ALA A 40 -8.15 -8.85 0.63
N ALA A 41 -7.43 -9.95 0.40
CA ALA A 41 -7.25 -11.00 1.39
C ALA A 41 -6.41 -10.52 2.58
N ALA A 42 -5.32 -9.79 2.33
CA ALA A 42 -4.48 -9.19 3.36
C ALA A 42 -5.25 -8.16 4.22
N VAL A 43 -6.03 -7.27 3.57
CA VAL A 43 -6.90 -6.30 4.26
C VAL A 43 -7.94 -7.02 5.12
N GLY A 44 -8.59 -8.04 4.59
CA GLY A 44 -9.56 -8.81 5.35
C GLY A 44 -8.95 -9.53 6.56
N LEU A 45 -7.75 -10.10 6.40
CA LEU A 45 -7.01 -10.72 7.50
C LEU A 45 -6.60 -9.69 8.55
N ALA A 46 -6.05 -8.53 8.13
CA ALA A 46 -5.76 -7.42 9.04
C ALA A 46 -7.00 -6.97 9.82
N THR A 47 -8.15 -6.87 9.14
CA THR A 47 -9.43 -6.49 9.76
C THR A 47 -9.80 -7.43 10.89
N ILE A 48 -9.69 -8.75 10.70
CA ILE A 48 -9.98 -9.76 11.74
C ILE A 48 -9.01 -9.59 12.91
N LEU A 49 -7.71 -9.48 12.64
CA LEU A 49 -6.69 -9.40 13.69
C LEU A 49 -6.86 -8.14 14.54
N VAL A 50 -7.09 -6.98 13.91
CA VAL A 50 -7.35 -5.72 14.61
C VAL A 50 -8.67 -5.78 15.37
N ASN A 51 -9.74 -6.34 14.79
CA ASN A 51 -11.03 -6.51 15.45
C ASN A 51 -10.93 -7.35 16.74
N ARG A 52 -10.08 -8.36 16.75
CA ARG A 52 -9.84 -9.20 17.93
C ARG A 52 -9.15 -8.45 19.07
N GLU A 53 -8.26 -7.52 18.75
CA GLU A 53 -7.62 -6.67 19.75
C GLU A 53 -8.53 -5.55 20.23
N ASN A 54 -9.18 -4.86 19.27
CA ASN A 54 -10.09 -3.75 19.59
C ASN A 54 -11.15 -3.58 18.48
N PRO A 55 -12.39 -4.02 18.70
CA PRO A 55 -13.46 -3.92 17.70
C PRO A 55 -13.86 -2.48 17.33
N ASN A 56 -13.47 -1.50 18.16
CA ASN A 56 -13.74 -0.09 17.93
C ASN A 56 -12.51 0.66 17.34
N ALA A 57 -11.46 -0.06 16.94
CA ALA A 57 -10.27 0.57 16.40
C ALA A 57 -10.51 1.13 15.00
N SER A 58 -9.76 2.20 14.70
CA SER A 58 -9.40 2.59 13.35
C SER A 58 -7.96 2.16 13.08
N PHE A 59 -7.66 1.74 11.86
CA PHE A 59 -6.32 1.31 11.48
C PHE A 59 -5.95 1.73 10.06
N ALA A 60 -4.65 1.86 9.83
CA ALA A 60 -4.09 2.13 8.51
C ALA A 60 -3.55 0.84 7.87
N MET A 61 -3.81 0.67 6.58
CA MET A 61 -3.13 -0.30 5.71
C MET A 61 -2.14 0.46 4.85
N LEU A 62 -0.87 0.14 4.97
CA LEU A 62 0.22 0.82 4.30
C LEU A 62 1.07 -0.20 3.52
N PRO A 63 1.39 0.06 2.24
CA PRO A 63 2.38 -0.73 1.52
C PRO A 63 3.77 -0.49 2.16
N ALA A 64 4.64 -1.51 2.15
CA ALA A 64 5.95 -1.45 2.77
C ALA A 64 7.09 -1.15 1.77
N ASP A 65 6.76 -0.94 0.50
CA ASP A 65 7.69 -0.84 -0.64
C ASP A 65 7.78 0.57 -1.25
N ALA A 66 6.97 1.51 -0.78
CA ALA A 66 7.05 2.91 -1.22
C ALA A 66 8.20 3.67 -0.56
N VAL A 67 8.86 4.54 -1.33
CA VAL A 67 9.88 5.47 -0.81
C VAL A 67 9.23 6.79 -0.45
N ILE A 68 9.44 7.22 0.81
CA ILE A 68 8.91 8.47 1.37
C ILE A 68 10.02 9.11 2.21
N HIS A 69 10.45 10.32 1.83
CA HIS A 69 11.49 11.04 2.58
C HIS A 69 10.90 11.98 3.63
N ASN A 70 9.73 12.58 3.36
CA ASN A 70 9.05 13.47 4.29
C ASN A 70 8.15 12.70 5.27
N ALA A 71 8.76 12.10 6.29
CA ALA A 71 8.03 11.32 7.31
C ALA A 71 7.04 12.17 8.14
N GLU A 72 7.28 13.48 8.30
CA GLU A 72 6.35 14.36 9.03
C GLU A 72 5.09 14.64 8.20
N GLY A 73 5.26 14.88 6.89
CA GLY A 73 4.13 15.01 5.97
C GLY A 73 3.27 13.75 5.92
N LEU A 74 3.90 12.56 5.92
CA LEU A 74 3.19 11.28 6.01
C LEU A 74 2.37 11.19 7.31
N ARG A 75 2.98 11.49 8.48
CA ARG A 75 2.27 11.46 9.77
C ARG A 75 1.06 12.38 9.77
N SER A 76 1.25 13.65 9.36
CA SER A 76 0.17 14.64 9.31
C SER A 76 -0.96 14.22 8.36
N THR A 77 -0.64 13.62 7.21
CA THR A 77 -1.63 13.09 6.27
C THR A 77 -2.42 11.93 6.89
N LEU A 78 -1.73 10.99 7.55
CA LEU A 78 -2.39 9.88 8.24
C LEU A 78 -3.24 10.36 9.43
N GLU A 79 -2.78 11.33 10.22
CA GLU A 79 -3.57 11.94 11.30
C GLU A 79 -4.89 12.51 10.77
N THR A 80 -4.85 13.17 9.60
CA THR A 80 -6.05 13.68 8.93
C THR A 80 -6.98 12.54 8.50
N ALA A 81 -6.43 11.48 7.90
CA ALA A 81 -7.20 10.32 7.47
C ALA A 81 -7.85 9.59 8.65
N PHE A 82 -7.13 9.43 9.76
CA PHE A 82 -7.67 8.86 11.01
C PHE A 82 -8.79 9.72 11.56
N ALA A 83 -8.59 11.04 11.67
CA ALA A 83 -9.62 11.95 12.18
C ALA A 83 -10.91 11.90 11.32
N ALA A 84 -10.80 11.78 10.01
CA ALA A 84 -11.95 11.62 9.12
C ALA A 84 -12.65 10.26 9.31
N ALA A 85 -11.89 9.16 9.40
CA ALA A 85 -12.42 7.81 9.57
C ALA A 85 -13.02 7.55 10.96
N GLU A 86 -12.56 8.26 11.99
CA GLU A 86 -13.12 8.20 13.35
C GLU A 86 -14.41 9.01 13.48
N ALA A 87 -14.52 10.12 12.75
CA ALA A 87 -15.70 10.97 12.78
C ALA A 87 -16.84 10.48 11.86
N ASN A 88 -16.52 9.68 10.84
CA ASN A 88 -17.47 9.27 9.79
C ASN A 88 -17.25 7.80 9.39
N PRO A 89 -18.28 7.09 8.94
CA PRO A 89 -18.14 5.71 8.44
C PRO A 89 -17.58 5.69 7.01
N VAL A 90 -16.39 6.22 6.81
CA VAL A 90 -15.72 6.35 5.50
C VAL A 90 -14.52 5.42 5.36
N LEU A 91 -14.10 5.20 4.11
CA LEU A 91 -12.86 4.57 3.73
C LEU A 91 -11.94 5.68 3.20
N ALA A 92 -10.98 6.11 4.00
CA ALA A 92 -10.04 7.16 3.60
C ALA A 92 -8.86 6.57 2.82
N THR A 93 -8.51 7.21 1.71
CA THR A 93 -7.30 6.92 0.94
C THR A 93 -6.44 8.17 0.78
N VAL A 94 -5.17 8.00 0.42
CA VAL A 94 -4.23 9.09 0.18
C VAL A 94 -4.07 9.30 -1.32
N GLY A 95 -4.35 10.53 -1.76
CA GLY A 95 -4.15 10.98 -3.14
C GLY A 95 -2.82 11.70 -3.31
N ILE A 96 -2.02 11.28 -4.27
CA ILE A 96 -0.77 11.91 -4.67
C ILE A 96 -1.03 12.78 -5.90
N THR A 97 -0.55 14.02 -5.89
CA THR A 97 -0.66 14.89 -7.07
C THR A 97 0.03 14.26 -8.27
N ALA A 98 -0.73 14.01 -9.34
CA ALA A 98 -0.21 13.39 -10.55
C ALA A 98 0.76 14.33 -11.28
N ALA A 99 1.99 13.87 -11.53
CA ALA A 99 3.02 14.64 -12.22
C ALA A 99 3.21 14.22 -13.70
N PHE A 100 2.76 13.03 -14.07
CA PHE A 100 2.83 12.48 -15.43
C PHE A 100 1.71 11.45 -15.66
N PRO A 101 1.40 11.07 -16.90
CA PRO A 101 0.29 10.14 -17.20
C PRO A 101 0.71 8.68 -16.94
N ALA A 102 0.83 8.30 -15.66
CA ALA A 102 1.19 6.96 -15.24
C ALA A 102 0.09 5.95 -15.61
N THR A 103 0.46 4.85 -16.27
CA THR A 103 -0.44 3.74 -16.60
C THR A 103 -0.36 2.59 -15.60
N GLY A 104 0.61 2.64 -14.69
CA GLY A 104 0.82 1.63 -13.63
C GLY A 104 0.07 1.93 -12.34
N TYR A 105 -0.51 3.13 -12.19
CA TYR A 105 -1.15 3.59 -10.94
C TYR A 105 -2.67 3.64 -11.05
N GLY A 106 -3.33 3.53 -9.90
CA GLY A 106 -4.73 3.89 -9.75
C GLY A 106 -4.92 5.42 -9.71
N TYR A 107 -6.05 5.90 -10.19
CA TYR A 107 -6.43 7.31 -10.20
C TYR A 107 -7.70 7.54 -9.40
N ILE A 108 -7.70 8.61 -8.62
CA ILE A 108 -8.80 9.05 -7.76
C ILE A 108 -9.31 10.39 -8.29
N GLN A 109 -10.56 10.47 -8.72
CA GLN A 109 -11.19 11.74 -9.06
C GLN A 109 -11.75 12.38 -7.80
N GLN A 110 -11.25 13.58 -7.48
CA GLN A 110 -11.73 14.41 -6.38
C GLN A 110 -13.13 14.93 -6.66
N ALA A 111 -13.97 14.97 -5.62
CA ALA A 111 -15.27 15.64 -5.61
C ALA A 111 -15.31 16.74 -4.55
N ASP A 112 -16.51 17.11 -4.10
CA ASP A 112 -16.70 18.15 -3.09
C ASP A 112 -16.03 17.79 -1.77
N ALA A 113 -15.62 18.80 -1.01
CA ALA A 113 -15.04 18.61 0.31
C ALA A 113 -16.05 17.96 1.26
N LEU A 114 -15.64 16.90 1.95
CA LEU A 114 -16.37 16.33 3.08
C LEU A 114 -16.31 17.26 4.29
N GLY A 115 -15.15 17.87 4.51
CA GLY A 115 -14.90 18.78 5.63
C GLY A 115 -13.42 18.97 5.88
N GLU A 116 -13.10 19.59 7.02
CA GLU A 116 -11.73 19.77 7.49
C GLU A 116 -11.49 18.92 8.72
N PHE A 117 -10.40 18.15 8.73
CA PHE A 117 -10.00 17.24 9.79
C PHE A 117 -8.51 17.43 10.09
N ALA A 118 -8.15 17.53 11.35
CA ALA A 118 -6.79 17.83 11.80
C ALA A 118 -6.11 19.00 11.04
N GLY A 119 -6.89 20.02 10.68
CA GLY A 119 -6.40 21.22 9.98
C GLY A 119 -6.20 21.05 8.47
N ARG A 120 -6.71 19.98 7.84
CA ARG A 120 -6.61 19.73 6.40
C ARG A 120 -7.96 19.32 5.81
N ALA A 121 -8.17 19.71 4.55
CA ALA A 121 -9.37 19.31 3.82
C ALA A 121 -9.35 17.82 3.47
N VAL A 122 -10.52 17.21 3.57
CA VAL A 122 -10.79 15.84 3.10
C VAL A 122 -11.90 15.91 2.06
N PHE A 123 -11.75 15.20 0.96
CA PHE A 123 -12.63 15.27 -0.20
C PHE A 123 -13.36 13.95 -0.41
N ASN A 124 -14.61 14.01 -0.83
CA ASN A 124 -15.28 12.83 -1.35
C ASN A 124 -14.62 12.37 -2.65
N VAL A 125 -14.66 11.08 -2.93
CA VAL A 125 -14.18 10.50 -4.18
C VAL A 125 -15.37 10.31 -5.12
N LYS A 126 -15.26 10.90 -6.31
CA LYS A 126 -16.27 10.77 -7.36
C LYS A 126 -16.09 9.48 -8.15
N ARG A 127 -14.84 9.09 -8.38
CA ARG A 127 -14.49 7.94 -9.18
C ARG A 127 -13.10 7.43 -8.79
N PHE A 128 -12.95 6.12 -8.79
CA PHE A 128 -11.68 5.42 -8.72
C PHE A 128 -11.48 4.63 -10.03
N VAL A 129 -10.27 4.65 -10.61
CA VAL A 129 -9.94 3.92 -11.84
C VAL A 129 -8.55 3.33 -11.70
N GLU A 130 -8.46 2.02 -11.73
CA GLU A 130 -7.17 1.31 -11.63
C GLU A 130 -6.53 1.14 -13.01
N LYS A 131 -5.28 1.54 -13.15
CA LYS A 131 -4.40 1.34 -14.32
C LYS A 131 -5.04 1.67 -15.67
N PRO A 132 -5.37 2.96 -15.91
CA PRO A 132 -5.95 3.38 -17.18
C PRO A 132 -4.96 3.24 -18.34
N ASP A 133 -5.45 3.28 -19.58
CA ASP A 133 -4.58 3.43 -20.74
C ASP A 133 -3.94 4.84 -20.79
N LEU A 134 -2.89 5.00 -21.61
CA LEU A 134 -2.12 6.24 -21.68
C LEU A 134 -2.99 7.46 -22.07
N ALA A 135 -3.92 7.30 -23.02
CA ALA A 135 -4.77 8.40 -23.46
C ALA A 135 -5.72 8.86 -22.34
N THR A 136 -6.27 7.91 -21.59
CA THR A 136 -7.09 8.15 -20.41
C THR A 136 -6.28 8.80 -19.30
N ALA A 137 -5.08 8.28 -18.99
CA ALA A 137 -4.18 8.84 -17.98
C ALA A 137 -3.78 10.30 -18.31
N GLN A 138 -3.50 10.60 -19.60
CA GLN A 138 -3.24 11.97 -20.06
C GLN A 138 -4.43 12.87 -19.84
N SER A 139 -5.65 12.42 -20.16
CA SER A 139 -6.88 13.21 -19.93
C SER A 139 -7.12 13.52 -18.45
N TYR A 140 -6.76 12.59 -17.55
CA TYR A 140 -6.84 12.80 -16.11
C TYR A 140 -5.83 13.84 -15.62
N LEU A 141 -4.60 13.78 -16.13
CA LEU A 141 -3.56 14.77 -15.83
C LEU A 141 -4.00 16.18 -16.29
N ASP A 142 -4.53 16.28 -17.52
CA ASP A 142 -4.95 17.55 -18.11
C ASP A 142 -6.18 18.17 -17.39
N SER A 143 -7.04 17.35 -16.79
CA SER A 143 -8.22 17.83 -16.04
C SER A 143 -7.86 18.48 -14.71
N GLY A 144 -6.80 18.05 -14.07
CA GLY A 144 -6.28 18.59 -12.81
C GLY A 144 -7.07 18.21 -11.55
N ASP A 145 -8.12 17.37 -11.68
CA ASP A 145 -8.95 16.89 -10.56
C ASP A 145 -8.72 15.40 -10.23
N TYR A 146 -7.69 14.80 -10.83
CA TYR A 146 -7.28 13.43 -10.55
C TYR A 146 -5.95 13.36 -9.82
N PHE A 147 -5.89 12.46 -8.87
CA PHE A 147 -4.73 12.14 -8.04
C PHE A 147 -4.37 10.67 -8.23
N TRP A 148 -3.09 10.31 -8.08
CA TRP A 148 -2.71 8.91 -8.00
C TRP A 148 -3.10 8.32 -6.65
N ASN A 149 -3.55 7.08 -6.65
CA ASN A 149 -3.78 6.33 -5.43
C ASN A 149 -2.46 5.84 -4.84
N ALA A 150 -2.13 6.26 -3.63
CA ALA A 150 -0.92 5.82 -2.93
C ALA A 150 -1.00 4.37 -2.43
N GLY A 151 -2.16 3.71 -2.52
CA GLY A 151 -2.38 2.40 -1.92
C GLY A 151 -2.40 2.41 -0.39
N MET A 152 -2.51 3.60 0.21
CA MET A 152 -2.58 3.80 1.65
C MET A 152 -4.02 4.06 2.06
N PHE A 153 -4.53 3.27 2.99
CA PHE A 153 -5.92 3.35 3.41
C PHE A 153 -6.04 3.47 4.94
N VAL A 154 -7.03 4.22 5.39
CA VAL A 154 -7.40 4.35 6.81
C VAL A 154 -8.90 4.21 6.95
N TRP A 155 -9.33 3.34 7.86
CA TRP A 155 -10.75 3.09 8.14
C TRP A 155 -10.97 2.55 9.54
N SER A 156 -12.20 2.59 10.03
CA SER A 156 -12.59 1.85 11.21
C SER A 156 -12.81 0.36 10.88
N VAL A 157 -12.60 -0.51 11.86
CA VAL A 157 -12.96 -1.94 11.76
C VAL A 157 -14.39 -2.10 11.26
N ALA A 158 -15.33 -1.30 11.80
CA ALA A 158 -16.74 -1.37 11.41
C ALA A 158 -16.95 -1.03 9.94
N SER A 159 -16.33 0.06 9.42
CA SER A 159 -16.51 0.52 8.04
C SER A 159 -15.99 -0.52 7.05
N ILE A 160 -14.76 -1.01 7.23
CA ILE A 160 -14.19 -1.98 6.30
C ILE A 160 -14.87 -3.35 6.39
N THR A 161 -15.32 -3.78 7.58
CA THR A 161 -16.10 -5.01 7.76
C THR A 161 -17.40 -4.97 6.96
N ALA A 162 -18.10 -3.84 6.98
CA ALA A 162 -19.34 -3.66 6.24
C ALA A 162 -19.11 -3.79 4.72
N GLU A 163 -18.06 -3.17 4.20
CA GLU A 163 -17.73 -3.22 2.78
C GLU A 163 -17.19 -4.59 2.34
N LEU A 164 -16.39 -5.28 3.17
CA LEU A 164 -15.97 -6.66 2.93
C LEU A 164 -17.17 -7.60 2.83
N ALA A 165 -18.10 -7.53 3.79
CA ALA A 165 -19.30 -8.35 3.80
C ALA A 165 -20.22 -8.09 2.61
N LYS A 166 -20.36 -6.82 2.19
CA LYS A 166 -21.21 -6.39 1.06
C LYS A 166 -20.61 -6.79 -0.30
N ASN A 167 -19.34 -6.46 -0.52
CA ASN A 167 -18.72 -6.52 -1.84
C ASN A 167 -17.94 -7.82 -2.11
N THR A 168 -17.54 -8.56 -1.06
CA THR A 168 -16.74 -9.80 -1.15
C THR A 168 -17.28 -10.89 -0.20
N PRO A 169 -18.55 -11.29 -0.29
CA PRO A 169 -19.17 -12.19 0.69
C PRO A 169 -18.48 -13.55 0.80
N SER A 170 -17.95 -14.09 -0.29
CA SER A 170 -17.21 -15.37 -0.27
C SER A 170 -15.88 -15.25 0.46
N LEU A 171 -15.10 -14.19 0.18
CA LEU A 171 -13.85 -13.87 0.88
C LEU A 171 -14.14 -13.65 2.37
N TRP A 172 -15.15 -12.83 2.68
CA TRP A 172 -15.52 -12.54 4.07
C TRP A 172 -15.93 -13.79 4.85
N SER A 173 -16.71 -14.68 4.24
CA SER A 173 -17.10 -15.96 4.87
C SER A 173 -15.91 -16.84 5.21
N ALA A 174 -14.93 -16.95 4.33
CA ALA A 174 -13.72 -17.73 4.57
C ALA A 174 -12.84 -17.09 5.68
N LEU A 175 -12.74 -15.75 5.70
CA LEU A 175 -12.06 -15.02 6.76
C LEU A 175 -12.76 -15.19 8.13
N GLN A 176 -14.07 -15.23 8.17
CA GLN A 176 -14.83 -15.55 9.39
C GLN A 176 -14.56 -16.97 9.90
N ALA A 177 -14.28 -17.94 9.01
CA ALA A 177 -13.88 -19.29 9.43
C ALA A 177 -12.50 -19.26 10.11
N ILE A 178 -11.55 -18.44 9.61
CA ILE A 178 -10.26 -18.20 10.27
C ILE A 178 -10.48 -17.57 11.64
N ASP A 179 -11.30 -16.53 11.73
CA ASP A 179 -11.60 -15.86 13.01
C ASP A 179 -12.22 -16.81 14.03
N SER A 180 -13.15 -17.64 13.60
CA SER A 180 -13.78 -18.66 14.45
C SER A 180 -12.77 -19.68 14.97
N GLY A 181 -11.82 -20.11 14.14
CA GLY A 181 -10.73 -21.00 14.53
C GLY A 181 -9.80 -20.35 15.58
N LEU A 182 -9.45 -19.07 15.37
CA LEU A 182 -8.68 -18.29 16.35
C LEU A 182 -9.43 -18.15 17.68
N ALA A 183 -10.75 -17.94 17.65
CA ALA A 183 -11.59 -17.89 18.85
C ALA A 183 -11.63 -19.23 19.58
N ALA A 184 -11.52 -20.35 18.87
CA ALA A 184 -11.42 -21.70 19.44
C ALA A 184 -10.02 -22.05 19.98
N GLY A 185 -9.03 -21.12 19.85
CA GLY A 185 -7.66 -21.31 20.32
C GLY A 185 -6.74 -22.01 19.33
N THR A 186 -7.14 -22.19 18.07
CA THR A 186 -6.26 -22.71 17.02
C THR A 186 -5.22 -21.66 16.64
N ALA A 187 -3.97 -22.05 16.43
CA ALA A 187 -2.92 -21.16 15.97
C ALA A 187 -3.24 -20.62 14.55
N ILE A 188 -2.70 -19.43 14.21
CA ILE A 188 -3.03 -18.76 12.95
C ILE A 188 -2.51 -19.52 11.73
N ASP A 189 -1.27 -20.03 11.77
CA ASP A 189 -0.63 -20.65 10.61
C ASP A 189 -1.42 -21.85 10.04
N PRO A 190 -1.88 -22.85 10.84
CA PRO A 190 -2.75 -23.92 10.35
C PRO A 190 -4.09 -23.43 9.76
N LEU A 191 -4.65 -22.35 10.29
CA LEU A 191 -5.90 -21.78 9.76
C LEU A 191 -5.66 -21.13 8.39
N LEU A 192 -4.54 -20.41 8.24
CA LEU A 192 -4.16 -19.83 6.96
C LEU A 192 -3.88 -20.94 5.92
N GLU A 193 -3.13 -21.99 6.28
CA GLU A 193 -2.90 -23.12 5.39
C GLU A 193 -4.19 -23.78 4.90
N ALA A 194 -5.19 -23.90 5.77
CA ALA A 194 -6.46 -24.54 5.44
C ALA A 194 -7.39 -23.67 4.59
N HIS A 195 -7.44 -22.38 4.80
CA HIS A 195 -8.46 -21.50 4.21
C HIS A 195 -7.91 -20.55 3.14
N TYR A 196 -6.68 -20.03 3.30
CA TYR A 196 -6.12 -18.98 2.46
C TYR A 196 -5.94 -19.37 0.98
N PRO A 197 -5.52 -20.62 0.64
CA PRO A 197 -5.36 -21.03 -0.75
C PRO A 197 -6.63 -21.01 -1.59
N SER A 198 -7.81 -21.06 -0.95
CA SER A 198 -9.12 -21.02 -1.63
C SER A 198 -9.66 -19.60 -1.83
N LEU A 199 -9.03 -18.56 -1.24
CA LEU A 199 -9.46 -17.18 -1.39
C LEU A 199 -9.29 -16.69 -2.83
N GLU A 200 -10.21 -15.85 -3.27
CA GLU A 200 -10.08 -15.14 -4.54
C GLU A 200 -8.85 -14.24 -4.54
N LYS A 201 -8.09 -14.27 -5.64
CA LYS A 201 -6.95 -13.37 -5.83
C LYS A 201 -7.44 -12.08 -6.47
N ILE A 202 -7.64 -11.04 -5.67
CA ILE A 202 -8.15 -9.74 -6.09
C ILE A 202 -7.58 -8.63 -5.21
N SER A 203 -7.28 -7.45 -5.79
CA SER A 203 -6.84 -6.30 -5.00
C SER A 203 -8.02 -5.67 -4.24
N VAL A 204 -7.72 -4.99 -3.14
CA VAL A 204 -8.72 -4.23 -2.38
C VAL A 204 -9.34 -3.11 -3.21
N ASP A 205 -8.57 -2.57 -4.16
CA ASP A 205 -9.01 -1.53 -5.08
C ASP A 205 -10.20 -2.02 -5.91
N TYR A 206 -10.05 -3.14 -6.62
CA TYR A 206 -11.13 -3.76 -7.42
C TYR A 206 -12.23 -4.39 -6.56
N ALA A 207 -11.85 -4.98 -5.43
CA ALA A 207 -12.79 -5.68 -4.59
C ALA A 207 -13.74 -4.75 -3.85
N ILE A 208 -13.24 -3.61 -3.38
CA ILE A 208 -13.92 -2.71 -2.45
C ILE A 208 -13.92 -1.26 -2.92
N ILE A 209 -12.75 -0.65 -3.16
CA ILE A 209 -12.64 0.81 -3.33
C ILE A 209 -13.41 1.31 -4.56
N GLU A 210 -13.36 0.60 -5.68
CA GLU A 210 -14.13 0.95 -6.88
C GLU A 210 -15.65 0.83 -6.70
N LYS A 211 -16.11 0.06 -5.70
CA LYS A 211 -17.53 -0.26 -5.48
C LYS A 211 -18.15 0.50 -4.31
N ALA A 212 -17.30 0.97 -3.39
CA ALA A 212 -17.74 1.66 -2.20
C ALA A 212 -18.17 3.10 -2.51
N GLU A 213 -19.28 3.52 -1.90
CA GLU A 213 -19.85 4.87 -2.10
C GLU A 213 -19.34 5.89 -1.05
N ASN A 214 -18.63 5.39 -0.02
CA ASN A 214 -18.16 6.16 1.13
C ASN A 214 -16.64 6.36 1.13
N VAL A 215 -16.00 6.36 -0.04
CA VAL A 215 -14.57 6.62 -0.17
C VAL A 215 -14.30 8.11 -0.10
N VAL A 216 -13.29 8.49 0.69
CA VAL A 216 -12.79 9.86 0.79
C VAL A 216 -11.29 9.90 0.55
N MET A 217 -10.79 11.04 0.11
CA MET A 217 -9.38 11.26 -0.19
C MET A 217 -8.80 12.36 0.68
N VAL A 218 -7.60 12.12 1.19
CA VAL A 218 -6.72 13.13 1.78
C VAL A 218 -5.56 13.36 0.81
N GLU A 219 -5.36 14.61 0.39
CA GLU A 219 -4.20 14.95 -0.44
C GLU A 219 -2.90 14.75 0.35
N SER A 220 -1.87 14.16 -0.27
CA SER A 220 -0.60 13.91 0.37
C SER A 220 0.12 15.21 0.77
N GLY A 221 0.73 15.21 1.96
CA GLY A 221 1.63 16.25 2.42
C GLY A 221 3.10 15.87 2.29
N PHE A 222 3.42 14.83 1.49
CA PHE A 222 4.74 14.21 1.40
C PHE A 222 5.05 13.78 -0.04
N ASP A 223 6.33 13.56 -0.30
CA ASP A 223 6.83 12.91 -1.51
C ASP A 223 6.55 11.41 -1.47
N TRP A 224 6.22 10.85 -2.64
CA TRP A 224 5.89 9.44 -2.75
C TRP A 224 6.40 8.85 -4.07
N ASP A 225 6.96 7.65 -3.99
CA ASP A 225 7.35 6.85 -5.15
C ASP A 225 7.12 5.37 -4.81
N ASP A 226 6.40 4.65 -5.65
CA ASP A 226 6.14 3.22 -5.46
C ASP A 226 7.32 2.32 -5.85
N VAL A 227 8.33 2.88 -6.53
CA VAL A 227 9.52 2.16 -7.03
C VAL A 227 9.16 0.83 -7.72
N GLY A 228 8.05 0.84 -8.47
CA GLY A 228 7.49 -0.37 -9.09
C GLY A 228 8.31 -0.94 -10.25
N GLU A 229 9.27 -0.19 -10.78
CA GLU A 229 10.10 -0.59 -11.92
C GLU A 229 11.52 -0.03 -11.81
N TRP A 230 12.48 -0.67 -12.51
CA TRP A 230 13.89 -0.28 -12.44
C TRP A 230 14.16 1.20 -12.79
N PRO A 231 13.52 1.83 -13.79
CA PRO A 231 13.69 3.26 -14.05
C PRO A 231 13.34 4.17 -12.85
N ALA A 232 12.47 3.73 -11.95
CA ALA A 232 12.16 4.48 -10.74
C ALA A 232 13.38 4.64 -9.81
N VAL A 233 14.33 3.71 -9.86
CA VAL A 233 15.56 3.73 -9.04
C VAL A 233 16.40 4.98 -9.33
N GLU A 234 16.38 5.49 -10.57
CA GLU A 234 17.10 6.72 -10.95
C GLU A 234 16.70 7.92 -10.10
N ARG A 235 15.45 7.98 -9.67
CA ARG A 235 14.93 9.10 -8.87
C ARG A 235 15.51 9.15 -7.45
N HIS A 236 16.10 8.04 -6.97
CA HIS A 236 16.56 7.87 -5.59
C HIS A 236 18.08 7.82 -5.43
N TYR A 237 18.82 7.81 -6.53
CA TYR A 237 20.28 7.77 -6.50
C TYR A 237 20.87 8.82 -7.45
N PRO A 238 22.02 9.44 -7.07
CA PRO A 238 22.67 10.42 -7.94
C PRO A 238 23.20 9.74 -9.22
N ALA A 239 22.94 10.36 -10.36
CA ALA A 239 23.55 9.98 -11.62
C ALA A 239 24.95 10.65 -11.80
N ASP A 240 25.86 10.00 -12.54
CA ASP A 240 27.11 10.61 -13.00
C ASP A 240 26.86 11.60 -14.16
N GLU A 241 27.94 12.24 -14.66
CA GLU A 241 27.87 13.21 -15.77
C GLU A 241 27.33 12.59 -17.08
N SER A 242 27.38 11.28 -17.21
CA SER A 242 26.88 10.52 -18.38
C SER A 242 25.49 9.94 -18.14
N GLY A 243 24.83 10.27 -17.02
CA GLY A 243 23.49 9.77 -16.68
C GLY A 243 23.48 8.35 -16.12
N ASN A 244 24.61 7.77 -15.73
CA ASN A 244 24.63 6.45 -15.13
C ASN A 244 24.37 6.52 -13.63
N VAL A 245 23.47 5.69 -13.13
CA VAL A 245 23.21 5.47 -11.70
C VAL A 245 23.91 4.19 -11.27
N VAL A 246 24.80 4.29 -10.29
CA VAL A 246 25.64 3.15 -9.84
C VAL A 246 25.48 2.93 -8.33
N ARG A 247 25.11 1.70 -7.97
CA ARG A 247 25.20 1.19 -6.62
C ARG A 247 25.93 -0.14 -6.61
N GLY A 248 27.09 -0.16 -5.94
CA GLY A 248 28.03 -1.26 -5.95
C GLY A 248 29.32 -0.92 -6.67
N SER A 249 30.15 -1.92 -6.95
CA SER A 249 31.43 -1.76 -7.65
C SER A 249 31.22 -1.82 -9.17
N ALA A 250 31.51 -0.72 -9.88
CA ALA A 250 31.38 -0.68 -11.34
C ALA A 250 32.57 -0.01 -12.02
N HIS A 251 32.92 -0.49 -13.22
CA HIS A 251 33.80 0.16 -14.17
C HIS A 251 33.01 0.51 -15.43
N ILE A 252 32.88 1.79 -15.74
CA ILE A 252 32.06 2.27 -16.86
C ILE A 252 32.97 3.00 -17.85
N GLN A 253 32.95 2.55 -19.11
CA GLN A 253 33.70 3.17 -20.21
C GLN A 253 32.78 3.31 -21.42
N ASP A 254 32.74 4.52 -22.00
CA ASP A 254 31.97 4.84 -23.22
C ASP A 254 30.47 4.41 -23.10
N SER A 255 29.88 4.57 -21.90
CA SER A 255 28.52 4.11 -21.60
C SER A 255 27.71 5.21 -20.90
N SER A 256 26.40 5.30 -21.18
CA SER A 256 25.52 6.36 -20.65
C SER A 256 24.10 5.84 -20.36
N ASN A 257 23.40 6.52 -19.43
CA ASN A 257 22.02 6.26 -19.06
C ASN A 257 21.77 4.81 -18.57
N ASN A 258 22.73 4.26 -17.82
CA ASN A 258 22.63 2.90 -17.30
C ASN A 258 22.28 2.91 -15.80
N ILE A 259 21.52 1.90 -15.37
CA ILE A 259 21.31 1.61 -13.96
C ILE A 259 22.12 0.36 -13.61
N VAL A 260 23.12 0.53 -12.75
CA VAL A 260 23.98 -0.56 -12.25
C VAL A 260 23.70 -0.74 -10.77
N PHE A 261 23.22 -1.93 -10.41
CA PHE A 261 22.88 -2.24 -9.04
C PHE A 261 23.47 -3.60 -8.64
N SER A 262 24.36 -3.61 -7.63
CA SER A 262 24.87 -4.84 -7.01
C SER A 262 24.68 -4.77 -5.51
N ARG A 263 24.25 -5.89 -4.91
CA ARG A 263 24.21 -6.09 -3.47
C ARG A 263 25.52 -6.63 -2.89
N ASP A 264 26.40 -7.11 -3.77
CA ASP A 264 27.68 -7.70 -3.42
C ASP A 264 28.80 -6.72 -3.82
N ASP A 265 29.47 -6.16 -2.82
CA ASP A 265 30.54 -5.20 -3.02
C ASP A 265 31.80 -5.84 -3.64
N ASP A 266 31.95 -7.16 -3.56
CA ASP A 266 33.02 -7.92 -4.21
C ASP A 266 32.74 -8.22 -5.69
N HIS A 267 31.52 -7.94 -6.17
CA HIS A 267 31.13 -8.11 -7.57
C HIS A 267 31.43 -6.83 -8.37
N LEU A 268 32.43 -6.91 -9.24
CA LEU A 268 32.71 -5.85 -10.21
C LEU A 268 31.85 -6.02 -11.48
N ILE A 269 31.07 -5.00 -11.78
CA ILE A 269 30.29 -4.91 -13.03
C ILE A 269 31.04 -3.98 -14.00
N ALA A 270 31.36 -4.47 -15.20
CA ALA A 270 32.02 -3.68 -16.24
C ALA A 270 31.05 -3.39 -17.39
N LEU A 271 30.83 -2.11 -17.69
CA LEU A 271 30.07 -1.63 -18.85
C LEU A 271 31.01 -1.01 -19.87
N LEU A 272 30.97 -1.50 -21.10
CA LEU A 272 31.81 -1.02 -22.22
C LEU A 272 30.92 -0.73 -23.43
N GLY A 273 30.71 0.55 -23.77
CA GLY A 273 29.91 0.96 -24.91
C GLY A 273 28.42 0.64 -24.81
N VAL A 274 27.82 0.73 -23.62
CA VAL A 274 26.40 0.44 -23.37
C VAL A 274 25.63 1.75 -23.25
N GLN A 275 24.43 1.81 -23.89
CA GLN A 275 23.52 2.97 -23.84
C GLN A 275 22.09 2.53 -23.59
#